data_ffc3ec5577a5bc284c1b177e17c713a8
#
_entry.id   ffc3ec5577a5bc284c1b177e17c713a8
#
_cell.length_a   1.000
_cell.length_b   1.000
_cell.length_c   1.000
_cell.angle_alpha   90.00
_cell.angle_beta   90.00
_cell.angle_gamma   90.00
#
_symmetry.space_group_name_H-M   'P 1'
#
loop_
_entity.id
_entity.type
_entity.pdbx_description
1 polymer ?
#
loop_
_entity_poly.entity_id
_entity_poly.type
_entity_poly.pdbx_seq_one_letter_code
_entity_poly.pdbx_strand_id
1 'polypeptide(L)'
;MKNNPEDIQIPSMKYRILIIIFCLAALLCSVLICLNGFQKEPEPTPDPHAGQVYLYDGYDWTWFTPRENVPLNPLKKEDFTWTDGTPVYTGSGFTVRKGFDVSEFQYSIDWSQVPAQNFDFVYLRMGRRGSTEGGIFDDLYFDRNYSGARSRGLDVGLYFFSQAISVEEAAEEANWVIDKLKNGGYRTDLPIAFDWEEQKTEDSRTKDLSGLTITDCAVAFCETIQAAGYEPCVYMNRIPAYYSFDISRLTNYKLWYALPCNPPEIIHPSFYYRFDIWQYSTTATVPGIPTETDLNYFFEPIPGAVVEPTPFLGSASAPEAAGILPQGQSGSGVPGQTLPAAAPAQTTPAQSISGSITITIA
;
A
#
# COMPACT_ATOMS: atom_id res chain seq x y z
N MET A 1 69.40 61.54 -50.65
CA MET A 1 69.55 60.37 -49.80
C MET A 1 68.77 59.25 -50.47
N LYS A 2 69.47 58.26 -51.01
CA LYS A 2 68.88 57.09 -51.68
C LYS A 2 68.60 56.07 -50.61
N ASN A 3 67.30 55.70 -50.40
CA ASN A 3 66.93 54.57 -49.58
C ASN A 3 67.26 53.29 -50.34
N ASN A 4 68.12 52.47 -49.76
CA ASN A 4 68.47 51.17 -50.26
C ASN A 4 67.23 50.25 -49.97
N PRO A 5 66.80 49.46 -50.94
CA PRO A 5 65.79 48.42 -50.65
C PRO A 5 66.49 47.31 -49.84
N GLU A 6 65.91 46.98 -48.66
CA GLU A 6 66.37 45.85 -47.85
C GLU A 6 66.31 44.58 -48.70
N ASP A 7 67.47 43.92 -48.83
CA ASP A 7 67.59 42.59 -49.44
C ASP A 7 66.74 41.58 -48.59
N ILE A 8 65.59 41.26 -49.06
CA ILE A 8 64.79 40.16 -48.51
C ILE A 8 65.58 38.87 -48.79
N GLN A 9 66.33 38.39 -47.79
CA GLN A 9 67.01 37.10 -47.86
C GLN A 9 66.02 36.01 -48.02
N ILE A 10 65.90 35.45 -49.21
CA ILE A 10 65.02 34.30 -49.49
C ILE A 10 65.58 33.07 -48.74
N PRO A 11 64.82 32.43 -47.80
CA PRO A 11 65.32 31.30 -47.03
C PRO A 11 65.82 30.17 -47.92
N SER A 12 66.90 29.50 -47.50
CA SER A 12 67.47 28.39 -48.24
C SER A 12 66.45 27.32 -48.57
N MET A 13 66.65 26.58 -49.67
CA MET A 13 65.68 25.56 -50.13
C MET A 13 65.31 24.55 -49.06
N LYS A 14 66.24 24.25 -48.13
CA LYS A 14 65.94 23.35 -46.94
C LYS A 14 64.89 23.95 -46.01
N TYR A 15 64.92 25.24 -45.72
CA TYR A 15 63.94 25.91 -44.88
C TYR A 15 62.56 26.01 -45.55
N ARG A 16 62.55 26.20 -46.87
CA ARG A 16 61.26 26.20 -47.62
C ARG A 16 60.57 24.83 -47.56
N ILE A 17 61.34 23.73 -47.72
CA ILE A 17 60.85 22.37 -47.60
C ILE A 17 60.30 22.11 -46.16
N LEU A 18 61.05 22.57 -45.14
CA LEU A 18 60.61 22.39 -43.73
C LEU A 18 59.33 23.15 -43.43
N ILE A 19 59.18 24.36 -43.95
CA ILE A 19 57.94 25.15 -43.80
C ILE A 19 56.74 24.43 -44.47
N ILE A 20 56.97 23.91 -45.70
CA ILE A 20 55.92 23.18 -46.42
C ILE A 20 55.50 21.93 -45.65
N ILE A 21 56.42 21.12 -45.09
CA ILE A 21 56.15 19.96 -44.29
C ILE A 21 55.36 20.34 -43.02
N PHE A 22 55.75 21.43 -42.35
CA PHE A 22 55.08 21.94 -41.17
C PHE A 22 53.67 22.42 -41.50
N CYS A 23 53.47 23.14 -42.59
CA CYS A 23 52.11 23.55 -43.03
C CYS A 23 51.22 22.37 -43.39
N LEU A 24 51.73 21.31 -44.04
CA LEU A 24 51.02 20.12 -44.39
C LEU A 24 50.69 19.33 -43.16
N ALA A 25 51.60 19.22 -42.18
CA ALA A 25 51.29 18.57 -40.89
C ALA A 25 50.23 19.33 -40.09
N ALA A 26 50.28 20.65 -40.03
CA ALA A 26 49.29 21.50 -39.41
C ALA A 26 47.90 21.36 -40.08
N LEU A 27 47.87 21.30 -41.40
CA LEU A 27 46.64 21.09 -42.17
C LEU A 27 46.05 19.70 -41.88
N LEU A 28 46.88 18.67 -41.84
CA LEU A 28 46.46 17.29 -41.51
C LEU A 28 45.91 17.22 -40.09
N CYS A 29 46.58 17.84 -39.10
CA CYS A 29 46.08 17.93 -37.73
C CYS A 29 44.73 18.64 -37.65
N SER A 30 44.55 19.75 -38.38
CA SER A 30 43.28 20.48 -38.41
C SER A 30 42.17 19.63 -39.02
N VAL A 31 42.43 18.89 -40.08
CA VAL A 31 41.47 17.96 -40.69
C VAL A 31 41.10 16.82 -39.74
N LEU A 32 42.10 16.25 -39.03
CA LEU A 32 41.83 15.20 -38.02
C LEU A 32 41.02 15.73 -36.85
N ILE A 33 41.27 16.93 -36.38
CA ILE A 33 40.48 17.57 -35.32
C ILE A 33 39.05 17.84 -35.82
N CYS A 34 38.88 18.33 -37.04
CA CYS A 34 37.52 18.49 -37.61
C CYS A 34 36.80 17.15 -37.77
N LEU A 35 37.47 16.12 -38.26
CA LEU A 35 36.84 14.79 -38.41
C LEU A 35 36.46 14.17 -37.08
N ASN A 36 37.26 14.31 -36.03
CA ASN A 36 36.91 13.88 -34.67
C ASN A 36 35.80 14.75 -34.03
N GLY A 37 35.76 16.06 -34.33
CA GLY A 37 34.72 16.97 -33.88
C GLY A 37 33.33 16.72 -34.51
N PHE A 38 33.28 15.98 -35.63
CA PHE A 38 32.02 15.56 -36.28
C PHE A 38 31.59 14.15 -35.86
N GLN A 39 32.27 13.51 -34.92
CA GLN A 39 31.65 12.31 -34.30
C GLN A 39 30.44 12.79 -33.47
N LYS A 40 29.26 12.58 -34.06
CA LYS A 40 28.00 12.80 -33.34
C LYS A 40 28.08 12.02 -32.02
N GLU A 41 27.95 12.74 -30.89
CA GLU A 41 27.80 12.03 -29.62
C GLU A 41 26.70 10.96 -29.79
N PRO A 42 26.92 9.71 -29.33
CA PRO A 42 25.89 8.70 -29.40
C PRO A 42 24.64 9.26 -28.71
N GLU A 43 23.52 9.18 -29.41
CA GLU A 43 22.25 9.57 -28.78
C GLU A 43 22.13 8.80 -27.47
N PRO A 44 21.73 9.46 -26.35
CA PRO A 44 21.56 8.76 -25.09
C PRO A 44 20.58 7.61 -25.30
N THR A 45 20.99 6.42 -24.92
CA THR A 45 20.10 5.26 -24.93
C THR A 45 18.89 5.61 -24.08
N PRO A 46 17.65 5.41 -24.59
CA PRO A 46 16.47 5.68 -23.82
C PRO A 46 16.52 4.90 -22.49
N ASP A 47 16.19 5.56 -21.39
CA ASP A 47 16.08 4.91 -20.10
C ASP A 47 14.98 3.83 -20.19
N PRO A 48 15.30 2.53 -20.00
CA PRO A 48 14.31 1.45 -20.07
C PRO A 48 13.23 1.58 -18.99
N HIS A 49 13.46 2.39 -17.96
CA HIS A 49 12.56 2.61 -16.84
C HIS A 49 11.96 4.03 -16.82
N ALA A 50 12.01 4.74 -17.94
CA ALA A 50 11.39 6.06 -18.05
C ALA A 50 9.90 6.02 -17.64
N GLY A 51 9.51 6.84 -16.66
CA GLY A 51 8.15 6.87 -16.11
C GLY A 51 7.83 5.80 -15.07
N GLN A 52 8.81 4.98 -14.69
CA GLN A 52 8.67 4.02 -13.60
C GLN A 52 9.33 4.53 -12.32
N VAL A 53 8.91 3.96 -11.18
CA VAL A 53 9.53 4.15 -9.87
C VAL A 53 10.04 2.83 -9.35
N TYR A 54 11.19 2.84 -8.69
CA TYR A 54 11.77 1.65 -8.07
C TYR A 54 11.32 1.59 -6.62
N LEU A 55 10.52 0.57 -6.25
CA LEU A 55 9.94 0.46 -4.92
C LEU A 55 9.93 -1.00 -4.44
N TYR A 56 9.79 -1.17 -3.12
CA TYR A 56 9.56 -2.48 -2.50
C TYR A 56 8.06 -2.74 -2.45
N ASP A 57 7.56 -3.77 -3.14
CA ASP A 57 6.13 -4.06 -3.29
C ASP A 57 5.55 -4.95 -2.17
N GLY A 58 6.44 -5.44 -1.30
CA GLY A 58 6.09 -6.36 -0.22
C GLY A 58 6.77 -7.72 -0.35
N TYR A 59 7.27 -8.06 -1.54
CA TYR A 59 8.06 -9.24 -1.82
C TYR A 59 9.46 -8.87 -2.30
N ASP A 60 9.55 -7.98 -3.29
CA ASP A 60 10.79 -7.60 -3.94
C ASP A 60 10.89 -6.11 -4.23
N TRP A 61 12.10 -5.65 -4.49
CA TRP A 61 12.35 -4.37 -5.10
C TRP A 61 12.08 -4.46 -6.60
N THR A 62 11.13 -3.68 -7.09
CA THR A 62 10.67 -3.78 -8.48
C THR A 62 10.44 -2.41 -9.11
N TRP A 63 10.46 -2.38 -10.43
CA TRP A 63 10.05 -1.22 -11.21
C TRP A 63 8.53 -1.22 -11.37
N PHE A 64 7.90 -0.19 -10.85
CA PHE A 64 6.45 0.01 -10.85
C PHE A 64 6.08 1.20 -11.74
N THR A 65 5.10 1.01 -12.61
CA THR A 65 4.53 2.11 -13.41
C THR A 65 3.38 2.76 -12.65
N PRO A 66 3.56 3.99 -12.10
CA PRO A 66 2.51 4.66 -11.36
C PRO A 66 1.31 4.96 -12.25
N ARG A 67 0.13 4.96 -11.64
CA ARG A 67 -1.09 5.44 -12.29
C ARG A 67 -1.11 6.97 -12.25
N GLU A 68 -1.42 7.56 -13.37
CA GLU A 68 -1.54 9.00 -13.49
C GLU A 68 -2.75 9.53 -12.70
N ASN A 69 -2.66 10.76 -12.23
CA ASN A 69 -3.74 11.49 -11.55
C ASN A 69 -4.22 10.87 -10.23
N VAL A 70 -3.46 9.95 -9.64
CA VAL A 70 -3.72 9.45 -8.28
C VAL A 70 -2.87 10.25 -7.29
N PRO A 71 -3.48 10.82 -6.23
CA PRO A 71 -2.75 11.56 -5.23
C PRO A 71 -1.64 10.72 -4.58
N LEU A 72 -0.46 11.31 -4.42
CA LEU A 72 0.70 10.64 -3.82
C LEU A 72 0.60 10.65 -2.30
N ASN A 73 1.30 9.72 -1.66
CA ASN A 73 1.44 9.65 -0.22
C ASN A 73 2.21 10.89 0.30
N PRO A 74 1.59 11.69 1.18
CA PRO A 74 2.24 12.86 1.75
C PRO A 74 3.09 12.55 2.99
N LEU A 75 3.00 11.33 3.54
CA LEU A 75 3.71 10.94 4.75
C LEU A 75 5.16 10.58 4.43
N LYS A 76 6.10 11.23 5.11
CA LYS A 76 7.54 11.05 4.89
C LYS A 76 8.13 10.13 5.95
N LYS A 77 9.19 9.41 5.60
CA LYS A 77 9.92 8.56 6.54
C LYS A 77 10.43 9.37 7.75
N GLU A 78 10.88 10.60 7.50
CA GLU A 78 11.44 11.51 8.48
C GLU A 78 10.41 11.99 9.52
N ASP A 79 9.11 11.88 9.19
CA ASP A 79 8.01 12.20 10.09
C ASP A 79 7.71 11.07 11.09
N PHE A 80 8.46 9.98 11.08
CA PHE A 80 8.25 8.84 11.96
C PHE A 80 9.49 8.51 12.77
N THR A 81 9.27 8.18 14.04
CA THR A 81 10.26 7.59 14.94
C THR A 81 9.73 6.27 15.49
N TRP A 82 10.64 5.42 15.94
CA TRP A 82 10.27 4.17 16.60
C TRP A 82 10.50 4.31 18.11
N THR A 83 9.44 4.25 18.89
CA THR A 83 9.49 4.46 20.35
C THR A 83 8.63 3.43 21.06
N ASP A 84 9.16 2.77 22.07
CA ASP A 84 8.45 1.78 22.90
C ASP A 84 7.71 0.71 22.09
N GLY A 85 8.35 0.22 21.04
CA GLY A 85 7.80 -0.85 20.20
C GLY A 85 6.69 -0.40 19.23
N THR A 86 6.51 0.90 19.01
CA THR A 86 5.50 1.43 18.09
C THR A 86 6.06 2.55 17.22
N PRO A 87 5.54 2.75 15.98
CA PRO A 87 5.82 3.94 15.20
C PRO A 87 5.14 5.15 15.84
N VAL A 88 5.82 6.28 15.87
CA VAL A 88 5.28 7.55 16.37
C VAL A 88 5.40 8.59 15.25
N TYR A 89 4.28 9.19 14.88
CA TYR A 89 4.26 10.31 13.93
C TYR A 89 4.69 11.59 14.62
N THR A 90 5.69 12.26 14.06
CA THR A 90 6.28 13.51 14.58
C THR A 90 6.14 14.68 13.60
N GLY A 91 5.51 14.45 12.45
CA GLY A 91 5.25 15.47 11.44
C GLY A 91 4.18 16.49 11.89
N SER A 92 4.02 17.55 11.12
CA SER A 92 3.10 18.66 11.43
C SER A 92 1.90 18.76 10.49
N GLY A 93 1.78 17.84 9.52
CA GLY A 93 0.73 17.89 8.50
C GLY A 93 -0.59 17.26 8.92
N PHE A 94 -0.57 16.37 9.91
CA PHE A 94 -1.71 15.55 10.31
C PHE A 94 -1.88 15.51 11.82
N THR A 95 -3.15 15.50 12.25
CA THR A 95 -3.54 14.94 13.55
C THR A 95 -3.64 13.44 13.38
N VAL A 96 -3.04 12.67 14.31
CA VAL A 96 -3.05 11.21 14.24
C VAL A 96 -3.89 10.67 15.38
N ARG A 97 -4.92 9.92 15.02
CA ARG A 97 -5.75 9.18 15.97
C ARG A 97 -5.28 7.74 16.00
N LYS A 98 -5.23 7.14 17.18
CA LYS A 98 -4.82 5.76 17.40
C LYS A 98 -6.03 4.87 17.65
N GLY A 99 -6.09 3.73 16.99
CA GLY A 99 -7.16 2.77 17.17
C GLY A 99 -6.70 1.33 16.99
N PHE A 100 -7.66 0.44 17.05
CA PHE A 100 -7.49 -0.98 16.78
C PHE A 100 -8.70 -1.52 16.03
N ASP A 101 -8.60 -2.72 15.47
CA ASP A 101 -9.74 -3.38 14.86
C ASP A 101 -9.92 -4.79 15.42
N VAL A 102 -11.19 -5.23 15.48
CA VAL A 102 -11.56 -6.51 16.05
C VAL A 102 -12.75 -7.13 15.32
N SER A 103 -12.82 -8.46 15.43
CA SER A 103 -13.89 -9.29 14.90
C SER A 103 -14.20 -10.44 15.88
N GLU A 104 -14.93 -11.42 15.41
CA GLU A 104 -15.15 -12.66 16.16
C GLU A 104 -13.86 -13.42 16.50
N PHE A 105 -12.76 -13.15 15.78
CA PHE A 105 -11.46 -13.79 16.02
C PHE A 105 -10.79 -13.31 17.31
N GLN A 106 -11.20 -12.17 17.85
CA GLN A 106 -10.75 -11.69 19.17
C GLN A 106 -11.60 -12.27 20.31
N TYR A 107 -12.59 -13.12 20.00
CA TYR A 107 -13.48 -13.77 20.96
C TYR A 107 -14.18 -12.78 21.91
N SER A 108 -14.36 -13.19 23.15
CA SER A 108 -15.04 -12.38 24.17
C SER A 108 -14.10 -11.37 24.81
N ILE A 109 -14.18 -10.13 24.37
CA ILE A 109 -13.38 -9.01 24.90
C ILE A 109 -13.92 -8.57 26.27
N ASP A 110 -13.03 -8.42 27.24
CA ASP A 110 -13.32 -7.72 28.52
C ASP A 110 -13.06 -6.21 28.35
N TRP A 111 -14.07 -5.51 27.90
CA TRP A 111 -14.01 -4.08 27.64
C TRP A 111 -13.67 -3.25 28.87
N SER A 112 -13.88 -3.76 30.08
CA SER A 112 -13.52 -3.04 31.32
C SER A 112 -12.00 -2.90 31.47
N GLN A 113 -11.24 -3.83 30.91
CA GLN A 113 -9.76 -3.83 30.95
C GLN A 113 -9.12 -3.14 29.75
N VAL A 114 -9.87 -2.86 28.67
CA VAL A 114 -9.33 -2.14 27.51
C VAL A 114 -8.91 -0.73 27.96
N PRO A 115 -7.62 -0.33 27.76
CA PRO A 115 -7.13 0.97 28.18
C PRO A 115 -7.58 2.07 27.20
N ALA A 116 -8.89 2.40 27.25
CA ALA A 116 -9.54 3.31 26.31
C ALA A 116 -8.86 4.70 26.21
N GLN A 117 -8.18 5.14 27.28
CA GLN A 117 -7.40 6.39 27.27
C GLN A 117 -6.19 6.37 26.30
N ASN A 118 -5.81 5.19 25.80
CA ASN A 118 -4.71 5.03 24.86
C ASN A 118 -5.18 4.92 23.40
N PHE A 119 -6.50 4.93 23.18
CA PHE A 119 -7.12 4.76 21.87
C PHE A 119 -8.22 5.78 21.67
N ASP A 120 -8.36 6.27 20.45
CA ASP A 120 -9.41 7.20 20.05
C ASP A 120 -10.59 6.45 19.39
N PHE A 121 -10.32 5.31 18.75
CA PHE A 121 -11.33 4.58 17.99
C PHE A 121 -11.10 3.07 17.96
N VAL A 122 -12.14 2.37 17.52
CA VAL A 122 -12.09 0.96 17.16
C VAL A 122 -12.88 0.70 15.89
N TYR A 123 -12.36 -0.13 14.98
CA TYR A 123 -13.13 -0.71 13.89
C TYR A 123 -13.68 -2.07 14.27
N LEU A 124 -14.98 -2.31 14.00
CA LEU A 124 -15.67 -3.54 14.33
C LEU A 124 -16.18 -4.22 13.05
N ARG A 125 -15.90 -5.51 12.90
CA ARG A 125 -16.52 -6.28 11.83
C ARG A 125 -18.00 -6.44 12.09
N MET A 126 -18.84 -6.00 11.16
CA MET A 126 -20.29 -6.20 11.28
C MET A 126 -20.73 -7.59 10.84
N GLY A 127 -20.11 -8.07 9.79
CA GLY A 127 -20.40 -9.34 9.17
C GLY A 127 -19.43 -9.68 8.05
N ARG A 128 -19.72 -10.77 7.37
CA ARG A 128 -18.87 -11.27 6.27
C ARG A 128 -19.70 -12.01 5.24
N ARG A 129 -19.18 -12.07 4.02
CA ARG A 129 -19.64 -13.06 3.04
C ARG A 129 -18.75 -14.30 3.12
N GLY A 130 -19.36 -15.47 3.03
CA GLY A 130 -18.65 -16.76 3.03
C GLY A 130 -17.82 -16.91 1.75
N SER A 131 -16.59 -17.41 1.90
CA SER A 131 -15.63 -17.56 0.79
C SER A 131 -15.95 -18.72 -0.15
N THR A 132 -16.79 -19.65 0.24
CA THR A 132 -17.15 -20.83 -0.58
C THR A 132 -18.56 -20.67 -1.16
N GLU A 133 -19.58 -20.52 -0.32
CA GLU A 133 -20.98 -20.54 -0.75
C GLU A 133 -21.61 -19.15 -0.93
N GLY A 134 -20.90 -18.10 -0.51
CA GLY A 134 -21.29 -16.71 -0.74
C GLY A 134 -22.47 -16.21 0.11
N GLY A 135 -22.89 -16.95 1.15
CA GLY A 135 -23.89 -16.46 2.12
C GLY A 135 -23.33 -15.31 2.97
N ILE A 136 -24.21 -14.40 3.38
CA ILE A 136 -23.87 -13.33 4.33
C ILE A 136 -24.13 -13.82 5.76
N PHE A 137 -23.17 -13.56 6.64
CA PHE A 137 -23.19 -13.94 8.04
C PHE A 137 -22.87 -12.75 8.94
N ASP A 138 -23.56 -12.67 10.07
CA ASP A 138 -23.21 -11.75 11.15
C ASP A 138 -21.83 -12.10 11.73
N ASP A 139 -21.12 -11.09 12.24
CA ASP A 139 -20.03 -11.32 13.18
C ASP A 139 -20.61 -11.67 14.54
N LEU A 140 -20.18 -12.79 15.13
CA LEU A 140 -20.75 -13.36 16.34
C LEU A 140 -20.65 -12.47 17.58
N TYR A 141 -19.67 -11.56 17.59
CA TYR A 141 -19.44 -10.68 18.74
C TYR A 141 -19.76 -9.21 18.45
N PHE A 142 -20.30 -8.89 17.28
CA PHE A 142 -20.53 -7.50 16.87
C PHE A 142 -21.33 -6.69 17.91
N ASP A 143 -22.50 -7.14 18.32
CA ASP A 143 -23.38 -6.41 19.23
C ASP A 143 -22.72 -6.16 20.59
N ARG A 144 -22.00 -7.17 21.09
CA ARG A 144 -21.26 -7.08 22.34
C ARG A 144 -20.08 -6.12 22.22
N ASN A 145 -19.33 -6.22 21.13
CA ASN A 145 -18.19 -5.35 20.87
C ASN A 145 -18.63 -3.91 20.65
N TYR A 146 -19.73 -3.69 19.93
CA TYR A 146 -20.30 -2.37 19.74
C TYR A 146 -20.68 -1.71 21.07
N SER A 147 -21.46 -2.42 21.89
CA SER A 147 -21.88 -1.93 23.21
C SER A 147 -20.68 -1.69 24.13
N GLY A 148 -19.71 -2.59 24.09
CA GLY A 148 -18.49 -2.48 24.88
C GLY A 148 -17.64 -1.27 24.48
N ALA A 149 -17.37 -1.08 23.20
CA ALA A 149 -16.61 0.06 22.67
C ALA A 149 -17.28 1.41 23.04
N ARG A 150 -18.59 1.49 22.81
CA ARG A 150 -19.38 2.67 23.18
C ARG A 150 -19.34 2.98 24.67
N SER A 151 -19.40 1.96 25.53
CA SER A 151 -19.31 2.13 26.98
C SER A 151 -17.94 2.70 27.43
N ARG A 152 -16.91 2.52 26.61
CA ARG A 152 -15.57 3.04 26.85
C ARG A 152 -15.33 4.44 26.25
N GLY A 153 -16.32 4.98 25.51
CA GLY A 153 -16.22 6.28 24.86
C GLY A 153 -15.37 6.30 23.62
N LEU A 154 -15.09 5.13 23.03
CA LEU A 154 -14.37 5.02 21.76
C LEU A 154 -15.29 5.39 20.59
N ASP A 155 -14.74 6.10 19.61
CA ASP A 155 -15.39 6.23 18.32
C ASP A 155 -15.40 4.88 17.60
N VAL A 156 -16.52 4.57 16.94
CA VAL A 156 -16.71 3.28 16.29
C VAL A 156 -16.75 3.43 14.79
N GLY A 157 -15.80 2.77 14.12
CA GLY A 157 -15.83 2.47 12.71
C GLY A 157 -16.35 1.04 12.46
N LEU A 158 -16.79 0.79 11.24
CA LEU A 158 -17.38 -0.49 10.88
C LEU A 158 -16.73 -1.01 9.60
N TYR A 159 -16.59 -2.34 9.51
CA TYR A 159 -16.17 -2.97 8.28
C TYR A 159 -16.95 -4.24 7.97
N PHE A 160 -17.02 -4.58 6.70
CA PHE A 160 -17.62 -5.81 6.20
C PHE A 160 -16.57 -6.60 5.43
N PHE A 161 -16.32 -7.84 5.86
CA PHE A 161 -15.40 -8.74 5.17
C PHE A 161 -16.06 -9.30 3.92
N SER A 162 -15.69 -8.74 2.79
CA SER A 162 -16.28 -9.02 1.49
C SER A 162 -15.63 -10.21 0.80
N GLN A 163 -16.47 -11.07 0.23
CA GLN A 163 -16.07 -12.07 -0.75
C GLN A 163 -16.98 -11.99 -1.98
N ALA A 164 -17.41 -10.76 -2.32
CA ALA A 164 -18.21 -10.51 -3.50
C ALA A 164 -17.42 -10.80 -4.79
N ILE A 165 -18.10 -11.42 -5.75
CA ILE A 165 -17.56 -11.73 -7.08
C ILE A 165 -18.26 -10.94 -8.20
N SER A 166 -19.21 -10.08 -7.85
CA SER A 166 -19.91 -9.18 -8.77
C SER A 166 -20.34 -7.89 -8.06
N VAL A 167 -20.66 -6.86 -8.85
CA VAL A 167 -21.16 -5.58 -8.36
C VAL A 167 -22.49 -5.71 -7.61
N GLU A 168 -23.33 -6.67 -8.03
CA GLU A 168 -24.63 -6.96 -7.38
C GLU A 168 -24.40 -7.50 -5.97
N GLU A 169 -23.46 -8.43 -5.81
CA GLU A 169 -23.13 -8.97 -4.50
C GLU A 169 -22.50 -7.91 -3.58
N ALA A 170 -21.61 -7.07 -4.11
CA ALA A 170 -21.03 -5.98 -3.32
C ALA A 170 -22.07 -4.95 -2.87
N ALA A 171 -23.05 -4.64 -3.75
CA ALA A 171 -24.18 -3.79 -3.40
C ALA A 171 -25.10 -4.46 -2.37
N GLU A 172 -25.30 -5.79 -2.45
CA GLU A 172 -26.03 -6.57 -1.45
C GLU A 172 -25.35 -6.51 -0.07
N GLU A 173 -24.03 -6.67 0.00
CA GLU A 173 -23.24 -6.54 1.22
C GLU A 173 -23.40 -5.13 1.84
N ALA A 174 -23.29 -4.09 1.03
CA ALA A 174 -23.46 -2.71 1.49
C ALA A 174 -24.88 -2.45 2.02
N ASN A 175 -25.91 -2.93 1.30
CA ASN A 175 -27.31 -2.81 1.75
C ASN A 175 -27.55 -3.58 3.06
N TRP A 176 -26.97 -4.76 3.20
CA TRP A 176 -27.04 -5.53 4.46
C TRP A 176 -26.43 -4.75 5.64
N VAL A 177 -25.27 -4.10 5.43
CA VAL A 177 -24.65 -3.23 6.45
C VAL A 177 -25.56 -2.07 6.80
N ILE A 178 -26.14 -1.39 5.81
CA ILE A 178 -27.05 -0.24 5.99
C ILE A 178 -28.30 -0.67 6.76
N ASP A 179 -28.90 -1.79 6.40
CA ASP A 179 -30.10 -2.33 7.06
C ASP A 179 -29.82 -2.73 8.50
N LYS A 180 -28.68 -3.37 8.76
CA LYS A 180 -28.27 -3.73 10.13
C LYS A 180 -28.05 -2.49 10.99
N LEU A 181 -27.42 -1.44 10.43
CA LEU A 181 -27.27 -0.14 11.12
C LEU A 181 -28.63 0.45 11.49
N LYS A 182 -29.55 0.55 10.54
CA LYS A 182 -30.85 1.18 10.74
C LYS A 182 -31.72 0.36 11.70
N ASN A 183 -31.83 -0.95 11.49
CA ASN A 183 -32.70 -1.83 12.25
C ASN A 183 -32.18 -2.05 13.68
N GLY A 184 -30.86 -2.10 13.87
CA GLY A 184 -30.22 -2.25 15.17
C GLY A 184 -30.05 -0.95 15.94
N GLY A 185 -30.31 0.20 15.32
CA GLY A 185 -30.08 1.51 15.94
C GLY A 185 -28.59 1.83 16.15
N TYR A 186 -27.71 1.20 15.40
CA TYR A 186 -26.27 1.44 15.47
C TYR A 186 -25.89 2.72 14.74
N ARG A 187 -24.77 3.31 15.14
CA ARG A 187 -24.18 4.48 14.50
C ARG A 187 -22.69 4.26 14.30
N THR A 188 -22.16 4.77 13.22
CA THR A 188 -20.72 4.84 12.98
C THR A 188 -20.24 6.28 13.13
N ASP A 189 -19.05 6.48 13.69
CA ASP A 189 -18.38 7.78 13.78
C ASP A 189 -17.27 7.91 12.73
N LEU A 190 -16.92 6.80 12.09
CA LEU A 190 -15.83 6.68 11.12
C LEU A 190 -16.39 6.09 9.81
N PRO A 191 -15.61 6.16 8.71
CA PRO A 191 -15.99 5.55 7.44
C PRO A 191 -16.33 4.06 7.58
N ILE A 192 -17.23 3.56 6.71
CA ILE A 192 -17.57 2.13 6.63
C ILE A 192 -16.68 1.48 5.58
N ALA A 193 -15.92 0.46 5.99
CA ALA A 193 -14.91 -0.14 5.14
C ALA A 193 -15.41 -1.40 4.39
N PHE A 194 -15.17 -1.42 3.09
CA PHE A 194 -15.14 -2.61 2.26
C PHE A 194 -13.78 -3.28 2.48
N ASP A 195 -13.79 -4.48 3.03
CA ASP A 195 -12.59 -5.26 3.36
C ASP A 195 -12.59 -6.53 2.51
N TRP A 196 -11.82 -6.49 1.41
CA TRP A 196 -11.66 -7.63 0.52
C TRP A 196 -10.26 -8.21 0.63
N GLU A 197 -10.19 -9.50 0.94
CA GLU A 197 -8.93 -10.24 0.99
C GLU A 197 -9.04 -11.54 0.19
N GLU A 198 -8.02 -11.83 -0.60
CA GLU A 198 -7.94 -13.06 -1.35
C GLU A 198 -7.92 -14.28 -0.41
N GLN A 199 -8.86 -15.19 -0.60
CA GLN A 199 -8.87 -16.46 0.10
C GLN A 199 -8.18 -17.52 -0.77
N LYS A 200 -7.06 -18.08 -0.26
CA LYS A 200 -6.20 -19.00 -1.04
C LYS A 200 -6.61 -20.48 -0.95
N THR A 201 -7.80 -20.77 -0.47
CA THR A 201 -8.34 -22.15 -0.47
C THR A 201 -8.79 -22.55 -1.86
N GLU A 202 -8.67 -23.85 -2.20
CA GLU A 202 -8.99 -24.33 -3.57
C GLU A 202 -10.45 -24.10 -3.94
N ASP A 203 -11.34 -24.12 -2.99
CA ASP A 203 -12.79 -23.92 -3.12
C ASP A 203 -13.23 -22.46 -2.94
N SER A 204 -12.29 -21.53 -2.82
CA SER A 204 -12.62 -20.12 -2.69
C SER A 204 -13.25 -19.57 -3.97
N ARG A 205 -14.40 -18.94 -3.82
CA ARG A 205 -15.12 -18.25 -4.91
C ARG A 205 -14.41 -17.02 -5.44
N THR A 206 -13.50 -16.44 -4.64
CA THR A 206 -12.72 -15.24 -4.99
C THR A 206 -11.34 -15.59 -5.56
N LYS A 207 -11.03 -16.90 -5.66
CA LYS A 207 -9.80 -17.34 -6.28
C LYS A 207 -9.74 -16.88 -7.74
N ASP A 208 -8.61 -16.33 -8.13
CA ASP A 208 -8.34 -15.88 -9.49
C ASP A 208 -9.26 -14.75 -10.00
N LEU A 209 -9.95 -14.01 -9.11
CA LEU A 209 -10.69 -12.82 -9.50
C LEU A 209 -9.77 -11.78 -10.13
N SER A 210 -10.26 -11.18 -11.22
CA SER A 210 -9.50 -10.10 -11.85
C SER A 210 -9.49 -8.84 -10.96
N GLY A 211 -8.40 -8.08 -10.98
CA GLY A 211 -8.31 -6.81 -10.27
C GLY A 211 -9.39 -5.81 -10.70
N LEU A 212 -9.86 -5.89 -11.94
CA LEU A 212 -10.99 -5.09 -12.43
C LEU A 212 -12.28 -5.45 -11.69
N THR A 213 -12.59 -6.73 -11.56
CA THR A 213 -13.78 -7.20 -10.83
C THR A 213 -13.73 -6.79 -9.35
N ILE A 214 -12.57 -6.94 -8.71
CA ILE A 214 -12.39 -6.54 -7.30
C ILE A 214 -12.62 -5.04 -7.14
N THR A 215 -12.09 -4.23 -8.07
CA THR A 215 -12.29 -2.78 -8.07
C THR A 215 -13.76 -2.41 -8.32
N ASP A 216 -14.43 -3.09 -9.26
CA ASP A 216 -15.85 -2.88 -9.53
C ASP A 216 -16.71 -3.18 -8.28
N CYS A 217 -16.41 -4.25 -7.55
CA CYS A 217 -17.06 -4.58 -6.28
C CYS A 217 -16.82 -3.49 -5.24
N ALA A 218 -15.58 -3.04 -5.05
CA ALA A 218 -15.24 -1.98 -4.10
C ALA A 218 -16.01 -0.68 -4.41
N VAL A 219 -16.06 -0.29 -5.69
CA VAL A 219 -16.81 0.91 -6.13
C VAL A 219 -18.31 0.75 -5.84
N ALA A 220 -18.90 -0.41 -6.20
CA ALA A 220 -20.34 -0.65 -5.98
C ALA A 220 -20.72 -0.62 -4.50
N PHE A 221 -19.90 -1.23 -3.63
CA PHE A 221 -20.07 -1.15 -2.18
C PHE A 221 -20.01 0.31 -1.71
N CYS A 222 -18.94 1.02 -2.07
CA CYS A 222 -18.71 2.40 -1.65
C CYS A 222 -19.80 3.37 -2.12
N GLU A 223 -20.24 3.26 -3.37
CA GLU A 223 -21.33 4.09 -3.91
C GLU A 223 -22.66 3.82 -3.17
N THR A 224 -22.93 2.56 -2.82
CA THR A 224 -24.13 2.17 -2.05
C THR A 224 -24.09 2.76 -0.64
N ILE A 225 -22.94 2.66 0.05
CA ILE A 225 -22.71 3.26 1.39
C ILE A 225 -22.87 4.79 1.32
N GLN A 226 -22.27 5.42 0.31
CA GLN A 226 -22.33 6.87 0.14
C GLN A 226 -23.75 7.37 -0.18
N ALA A 227 -24.50 6.63 -1.01
CA ALA A 227 -25.89 6.95 -1.32
C ALA A 227 -26.79 6.89 -0.08
N ALA A 228 -26.45 6.08 0.91
CA ALA A 228 -27.15 6.02 2.19
C ALA A 228 -26.73 7.11 3.20
N GLY A 229 -25.77 7.98 2.82
CA GLY A 229 -25.30 9.09 3.64
C GLY A 229 -24.14 8.78 4.59
N TYR A 230 -23.47 7.67 4.39
CA TYR A 230 -22.26 7.29 5.15
C TYR A 230 -20.99 7.55 4.33
N GLU A 231 -19.87 7.75 5.01
CA GLU A 231 -18.56 7.87 4.37
C GLU A 231 -17.99 6.47 4.08
N PRO A 232 -17.64 6.14 2.83
CA PRO A 232 -17.06 4.83 2.50
C PRO A 232 -15.55 4.82 2.66
N CYS A 233 -15.02 3.62 2.90
CA CYS A 233 -13.60 3.31 2.96
C CYS A 233 -13.31 2.01 2.21
N VAL A 234 -12.09 1.85 1.68
CA VAL A 234 -11.61 0.58 1.12
C VAL A 234 -10.36 0.17 1.87
N TYR A 235 -10.43 -1.02 2.50
CA TYR A 235 -9.26 -1.67 3.08
C TYR A 235 -8.48 -2.41 2.00
N MET A 236 -7.16 -2.37 2.08
CA MET A 236 -6.29 -3.07 1.16
C MET A 236 -4.94 -3.41 1.77
N ASN A 237 -4.51 -4.64 1.58
CA ASN A 237 -3.13 -5.09 1.80
C ASN A 237 -2.21 -4.53 0.74
N ARG A 238 -0.89 -4.54 1.02
CA ARG A 238 0.14 -3.99 0.12
C ARG A 238 0.07 -4.54 -1.30
N ILE A 239 -0.01 -5.85 -1.48
CA ILE A 239 -0.02 -6.48 -2.81
C ILE A 239 -1.29 -6.14 -3.61
N PRO A 240 -2.51 -6.36 -3.09
CA PRO A 240 -3.72 -5.91 -3.77
C PRO A 240 -3.73 -4.41 -4.07
N ALA A 241 -3.16 -3.57 -3.20
CA ALA A 241 -3.08 -2.13 -3.40
C ALA A 241 -2.25 -1.73 -4.65
N TYR A 242 -1.20 -2.50 -4.97
CA TYR A 242 -0.39 -2.22 -6.16
C TYR A 242 -0.88 -2.95 -7.42
N TYR A 243 -1.39 -4.18 -7.30
CA TYR A 243 -1.56 -5.07 -8.45
C TYR A 243 -3.00 -5.51 -8.71
N SER A 244 -3.89 -5.45 -7.72
CA SER A 244 -5.28 -5.88 -7.88
C SER A 244 -6.24 -4.70 -8.02
N PHE A 245 -6.16 -3.71 -7.13
CA PHE A 245 -7.04 -2.55 -7.20
C PHE A 245 -6.63 -1.56 -8.30
N ASP A 246 -7.59 -1.08 -9.07
CA ASP A 246 -7.44 0.16 -9.83
C ASP A 246 -7.65 1.36 -8.91
N ILE A 247 -6.58 1.77 -8.23
CA ILE A 247 -6.63 2.82 -7.22
C ILE A 247 -7.08 4.18 -7.78
N SER A 248 -6.95 4.41 -9.09
CA SER A 248 -7.41 5.65 -9.72
C SER A 248 -8.94 5.84 -9.62
N ARG A 249 -9.67 4.74 -9.49
CA ARG A 249 -11.13 4.72 -9.33
C ARG A 249 -11.58 4.83 -7.86
N LEU A 250 -10.65 4.72 -6.93
CA LEU A 250 -10.92 4.73 -5.49
C LEU A 250 -10.54 6.05 -4.80
N THR A 251 -10.04 7.03 -5.55
CA THR A 251 -9.51 8.31 -5.03
C THR A 251 -10.54 9.17 -4.29
N ASN A 252 -11.84 8.94 -4.53
CA ASN A 252 -12.94 9.64 -3.85
C ASN A 252 -13.35 9.03 -2.52
N TYR A 253 -12.79 7.88 -2.16
CA TYR A 253 -13.08 7.17 -0.92
C TYR A 253 -11.89 7.27 0.04
N LYS A 254 -12.16 7.01 1.32
CA LYS A 254 -11.08 6.79 2.28
C LYS A 254 -10.36 5.49 1.95
N LEU A 255 -9.05 5.46 2.16
CA LEU A 255 -8.24 4.26 1.95
C LEU A 255 -7.63 3.83 3.28
N TRP A 256 -7.80 2.55 3.61
CA TRP A 256 -7.22 1.91 4.78
C TRP A 256 -6.14 0.93 4.30
N TYR A 257 -4.90 1.32 4.47
CA TYR A 257 -3.74 0.59 3.96
C TYR A 257 -3.08 -0.24 5.04
N ALA A 258 -2.93 -1.54 4.81
CA ALA A 258 -2.27 -2.46 5.72
C ALA A 258 -0.81 -2.68 5.32
N LEU A 259 0.08 -2.29 6.21
CA LEU A 259 1.52 -2.56 6.16
C LEU A 259 2.05 -2.67 7.59
N PRO A 260 2.09 -3.88 8.17
CA PRO A 260 2.65 -4.08 9.50
C PRO A 260 4.12 -3.63 9.57
N CYS A 261 4.48 -3.00 10.68
CA CYS A 261 5.84 -2.58 10.93
C CYS A 261 6.77 -3.78 11.09
N ASN A 262 7.98 -3.63 10.58
CA ASN A 262 9.09 -4.58 10.74
C ASN A 262 10.38 -3.77 10.96
N PRO A 263 10.63 -3.28 12.19
CA PRO A 263 11.80 -2.45 12.46
C PRO A 263 13.11 -3.26 12.39
N PRO A 264 14.21 -2.62 11.94
CA PRO A 264 14.31 -1.20 11.57
C PRO A 264 13.86 -0.88 10.14
N GLU A 265 13.47 -1.88 9.33
CA GLU A 265 13.24 -1.71 7.89
C GLU A 265 11.93 -0.96 7.61
N ILE A 266 10.85 -1.33 8.31
CA ILE A 266 9.52 -0.74 8.12
C ILE A 266 9.04 -0.11 9.43
N ILE A 267 9.19 1.21 9.54
CA ILE A 267 8.71 2.01 10.68
C ILE A 267 7.76 3.13 10.24
N HIS A 268 7.43 3.20 8.95
CA HIS A 268 6.56 4.20 8.35
C HIS A 268 5.74 3.57 7.22
N PRO A 269 4.59 4.14 6.86
CA PRO A 269 3.73 3.59 5.81
C PRO A 269 4.27 3.92 4.41
N SER A 270 5.12 3.05 3.88
CA SER A 270 5.77 3.22 2.58
C SER A 270 4.88 2.79 1.42
N PHE A 271 3.73 3.41 1.24
CA PHE A 271 2.87 3.25 0.07
C PHE A 271 3.07 4.41 -0.90
N TYR A 272 2.96 4.17 -2.21
CA TYR A 272 3.20 5.21 -3.21
C TYR A 272 2.07 6.25 -3.26
N TYR A 273 0.83 5.83 -3.05
CA TYR A 273 -0.34 6.67 -3.14
C TYR A 273 -0.87 7.12 -1.79
N ARG A 274 -1.72 8.16 -1.79
CA ARG A 274 -2.40 8.63 -0.58
C ARG A 274 -3.28 7.53 0.01
N PHE A 275 -3.28 7.44 1.31
CA PHE A 275 -4.24 6.70 2.13
C PHE A 275 -4.58 7.53 3.37
N ASP A 276 -5.58 7.11 4.13
CA ASP A 276 -6.08 7.84 5.30
C ASP A 276 -5.85 7.05 6.60
N ILE A 277 -5.94 5.73 6.53
CA ILE A 277 -5.76 4.85 7.70
C ILE A 277 -4.61 3.87 7.41
N TRP A 278 -3.74 3.67 8.40
CA TRP A 278 -2.62 2.74 8.33
C TRP A 278 -2.76 1.67 9.42
N GLN A 279 -2.95 0.42 9.02
CA GLN A 279 -2.81 -0.73 9.92
C GLN A 279 -1.33 -1.08 10.01
N TYR A 280 -0.73 -0.75 11.17
CA TYR A 280 0.72 -0.82 11.35
C TYR A 280 1.18 -2.01 12.18
N SER A 281 0.26 -2.75 12.79
CA SER A 281 0.55 -3.97 13.55
C SER A 281 -0.61 -4.94 13.43
N THR A 282 -0.30 -6.24 13.42
CA THR A 282 -1.26 -7.35 13.43
C THR A 282 -1.02 -8.31 14.61
N THR A 283 -0.09 -7.96 15.51
CA THR A 283 0.37 -8.85 16.60
C THR A 283 0.42 -8.13 17.95
N ALA A 284 -0.32 -7.04 18.09
CA ALA A 284 -0.32 -6.28 19.33
C ALA A 284 -1.12 -6.99 20.43
N THR A 285 -0.64 -6.88 21.66
CA THR A 285 -1.39 -7.31 22.84
C THR A 285 -2.08 -6.11 23.47
N VAL A 286 -3.40 -6.16 23.58
CA VAL A 286 -4.22 -5.14 24.24
C VAL A 286 -4.90 -5.76 25.47
N PRO A 287 -4.73 -5.19 26.67
CA PRO A 287 -5.39 -5.70 27.87
C PRO A 287 -6.91 -5.81 27.67
N GLY A 288 -7.47 -6.93 28.07
CA GLY A 288 -8.89 -7.23 27.87
C GLY A 288 -9.24 -7.93 26.56
N ILE A 289 -8.35 -7.96 25.58
CA ILE A 289 -8.49 -8.69 24.32
C ILE A 289 -7.72 -10.01 24.41
N PRO A 290 -8.35 -11.17 24.24
CA PRO A 290 -7.74 -12.48 24.51
C PRO A 290 -6.65 -12.90 23.51
N THR A 291 -6.65 -12.31 22.31
CA THR A 291 -5.74 -12.64 21.22
C THR A 291 -4.94 -11.44 20.77
N GLU A 292 -4.03 -11.65 19.83
CA GLU A 292 -3.39 -10.57 19.09
C GLU A 292 -4.45 -9.71 18.39
N THR A 293 -4.11 -8.42 18.24
CA THR A 293 -5.03 -7.38 17.79
C THR A 293 -4.30 -6.45 16.83
N ASP A 294 -5.00 -6.01 15.83
CA ASP A 294 -4.49 -5.10 14.81
C ASP A 294 -4.54 -3.66 15.33
N LEU A 295 -3.45 -2.90 15.12
CA LEU A 295 -3.38 -1.50 15.52
C LEU A 295 -3.33 -0.59 14.31
N ASN A 296 -4.02 0.54 14.45
CA ASN A 296 -4.25 1.48 13.37
C ASN A 296 -3.92 2.92 13.75
N TYR A 297 -3.44 3.70 12.77
CA TYR A 297 -3.42 5.15 12.81
C TYR A 297 -4.36 5.71 11.76
N PHE A 298 -5.17 6.69 12.14
CA PHE A 298 -5.95 7.50 11.21
C PHE A 298 -5.32 8.89 11.11
N PHE A 299 -4.94 9.28 9.90
CA PHE A 299 -4.30 10.55 9.59
C PHE A 299 -5.34 11.56 9.11
N GLU A 300 -5.66 12.55 9.93
CA GLU A 300 -6.58 13.63 9.59
C GLU A 300 -5.77 14.88 9.24
N PRO A 301 -5.87 15.41 8.02
CA PRO A 301 -5.14 16.61 7.62
C PRO A 301 -5.48 17.78 8.53
N ILE A 302 -4.45 18.47 9.03
CA ILE A 302 -4.64 19.70 9.82
C ILE A 302 -5.10 20.80 8.85
N PRO A 303 -6.24 21.49 9.11
CA PRO A 303 -6.72 22.54 8.26
C PRO A 303 -5.67 23.65 8.02
N GLY A 304 -5.34 23.90 6.76
CA GLY A 304 -4.35 24.89 6.37
C GLY A 304 -2.89 24.44 6.44
N ALA A 305 -2.62 23.21 6.86
CA ALA A 305 -1.27 22.65 6.73
C ALA A 305 -0.96 22.41 5.24
N VAL A 306 0.21 22.87 4.81
CA VAL A 306 0.72 22.54 3.48
C VAL A 306 1.42 21.19 3.58
N VAL A 307 0.81 20.18 2.99
CA VAL A 307 1.37 18.84 2.94
C VAL A 307 1.78 18.57 1.49
N GLU A 308 3.06 18.72 1.22
CA GLU A 308 3.62 18.45 -0.09
C GLU A 308 3.80 16.95 -0.26
N PRO A 309 3.21 16.33 -1.30
CA PRO A 309 3.50 14.95 -1.62
C PRO A 309 4.99 14.83 -1.97
N THR A 310 5.68 13.96 -1.28
CA THR A 310 7.07 13.66 -1.64
C THR A 310 7.06 12.53 -2.65
N PRO A 311 7.73 12.67 -3.80
CA PRO A 311 7.96 11.53 -4.67
C PRO A 311 8.62 10.43 -3.85
N PHE A 312 8.01 9.26 -3.80
CA PHE A 312 8.58 8.11 -3.12
C PHE A 312 9.87 7.73 -3.85
N LEU A 313 10.99 8.20 -3.33
CA LEU A 313 12.29 7.68 -3.69
C LEU A 313 12.49 6.47 -2.79
N GLY A 314 12.35 5.28 -3.35
CA GLY A 314 12.67 4.04 -2.66
C GLY A 314 14.04 4.18 -1.97
N SER A 315 14.17 3.68 -0.75
CA SER A 315 15.41 3.81 0.04
C SER A 315 16.61 3.02 -0.53
N ALA A 316 16.41 2.28 -1.61
CA ALA A 316 17.49 1.71 -2.42
C ALA A 316 17.64 2.57 -3.67
N SER A 317 18.84 3.12 -3.90
CA SER A 317 19.20 3.61 -5.22
C SER A 317 18.97 2.45 -6.20
N ALA A 318 18.21 2.72 -7.28
CA ALA A 318 18.10 1.77 -8.38
C ALA A 318 19.51 1.28 -8.73
N PRO A 319 19.73 -0.02 -8.99
CA PRO A 319 21.00 -0.48 -9.45
C PRO A 319 21.35 0.31 -10.71
N GLU A 320 22.46 1.06 -10.67
CA GLU A 320 23.00 1.70 -11.86
C GLU A 320 23.00 0.66 -12.98
N ALA A 321 22.55 1.04 -14.16
CA ALA A 321 22.50 0.16 -15.33
C ALA A 321 23.94 -0.21 -15.77
N ALA A 322 24.63 -0.95 -14.91
CA ALA A 322 25.84 -1.65 -15.25
C ALA A 322 25.41 -2.85 -16.09
N GLY A 323 25.70 -2.79 -17.39
CA GLY A 323 25.45 -3.86 -18.35
C GLY A 323 26.21 -5.14 -18.00
N ILE A 324 25.71 -5.88 -17.02
CA ILE A 324 26.08 -7.27 -16.75
C ILE A 324 24.80 -7.96 -16.23
N LEU A 325 24.20 -8.77 -17.07
CA LEU A 325 23.23 -9.76 -16.64
C LEU A 325 23.89 -10.68 -15.60
N PRO A 326 23.37 -10.87 -14.41
CA PRO A 326 23.86 -11.89 -13.52
C PRO A 326 23.54 -13.25 -14.15
N GLN A 327 24.58 -13.99 -14.53
CA GLN A 327 24.44 -15.40 -14.83
C GLN A 327 23.94 -16.12 -13.57
N GLY A 328 22.92 -16.97 -13.76
CA GLY A 328 22.27 -17.70 -12.71
C GLY A 328 23.26 -18.44 -11.79
N GLN A 329 23.20 -18.11 -10.53
CA GLN A 329 23.63 -19.01 -9.47
C GLN A 329 22.38 -19.70 -8.93
N SER A 330 22.27 -20.99 -9.26
CA SER A 330 21.46 -21.93 -8.51
C SER A 330 22.00 -22.00 -7.08
N GLY A 331 21.37 -21.34 -6.15
CA GLY A 331 21.72 -21.32 -4.73
C GLY A 331 20.55 -21.81 -3.91
N SER A 332 20.67 -23.03 -3.45
CA SER A 332 20.06 -23.70 -2.29
C SER A 332 19.01 -22.92 -1.52
N GLY A 333 17.80 -23.50 -1.45
CA GLY A 333 16.63 -23.00 -0.74
C GLY A 333 16.91 -22.64 0.72
N VAL A 334 16.46 -21.46 1.07
CA VAL A 334 16.10 -21.11 2.44
C VAL A 334 14.68 -21.61 2.66
N PRO A 335 14.37 -22.34 3.75
CA PRO A 335 13.00 -22.82 3.99
C PRO A 335 12.08 -21.61 4.15
N GLY A 336 11.00 -21.59 3.38
CA GLY A 336 9.98 -20.56 3.45
C GLY A 336 9.45 -20.43 4.88
N GLN A 337 9.50 -19.22 5.42
CA GLN A 337 8.60 -18.84 6.49
C GLN A 337 7.22 -18.68 5.84
N THR A 338 6.43 -19.72 5.95
CA THR A 338 4.99 -19.63 5.77
C THR A 338 4.46 -18.66 6.82
N LEU A 339 3.85 -17.57 6.37
CA LEU A 339 2.92 -16.80 7.20
C LEU A 339 1.95 -17.81 7.84
N PRO A 340 1.60 -17.69 9.12
CA PRO A 340 0.66 -18.60 9.73
C PRO A 340 -0.65 -18.52 8.95
N ALA A 341 -0.98 -19.62 8.28
CA ALA A 341 -2.30 -19.82 7.72
C ALA A 341 -3.31 -19.63 8.85
N ALA A 342 -4.38 -18.87 8.59
CA ALA A 342 -5.53 -18.82 9.47
C ALA A 342 -5.88 -20.25 9.85
N ALA A 343 -5.92 -20.53 11.16
CA ALA A 343 -6.16 -21.87 11.67
C ALA A 343 -7.46 -22.40 11.06
N PRO A 344 -7.48 -23.64 10.55
CA PRO A 344 -8.70 -24.22 10.03
C PRO A 344 -9.72 -24.29 11.17
N ALA A 345 -10.96 -23.88 10.89
CA ALA A 345 -12.08 -24.02 11.80
C ALA A 345 -12.11 -25.46 12.32
N GLN A 346 -11.87 -25.64 13.61
CA GLN A 346 -12.09 -26.92 14.25
C GLN A 346 -13.59 -27.19 14.23
N THR A 347 -14.02 -28.08 13.36
CA THR A 347 -15.35 -28.69 13.43
C THR A 347 -15.40 -29.55 14.67
N THR A 348 -16.03 -29.04 15.72
CA THR A 348 -16.41 -29.85 16.86
C THR A 348 -17.53 -30.82 16.40
N PRO A 349 -17.43 -32.14 16.60
CA PRO A 349 -18.50 -33.05 16.21
C PRO A 349 -19.75 -32.75 17.06
N ALA A 350 -20.86 -32.61 16.38
CA ALA A 350 -22.16 -32.48 17.03
C ALA A 350 -22.39 -33.68 17.96
N GLN A 351 -22.42 -33.47 19.28
CA GLN A 351 -22.94 -34.45 20.21
C GLN A 351 -24.45 -34.52 20.05
N SER A 352 -24.93 -35.64 19.54
CA SER A 352 -26.34 -35.99 19.52
C SER A 352 -26.84 -36.20 20.95
N ILE A 353 -27.60 -35.25 21.48
CA ILE A 353 -28.35 -35.44 22.71
C ILE A 353 -29.70 -36.04 22.32
N SER A 354 -29.83 -37.36 22.46
CA SER A 354 -31.12 -38.04 22.45
C SER A 354 -31.74 -37.87 23.84
N GLY A 355 -32.59 -36.87 24.02
CA GLY A 355 -33.41 -36.67 25.19
C GLY A 355 -34.86 -36.94 24.83
N SER A 356 -35.42 -38.08 25.27
CA SER A 356 -36.85 -38.39 25.19
C SER A 356 -37.63 -37.48 26.14
N ILE A 357 -38.50 -36.62 25.58
CA ILE A 357 -39.46 -35.83 26.38
C ILE A 357 -40.74 -36.67 26.55
N THR A 358 -41.02 -37.09 27.79
CA THR A 358 -42.28 -37.66 28.17
C THR A 358 -43.21 -36.52 28.58
N ILE A 359 -44.28 -36.28 27.80
CA ILE A 359 -45.36 -35.33 28.17
C ILE A 359 -46.40 -36.10 29.00
N THR A 360 -46.54 -35.72 30.25
CA THR A 360 -47.68 -36.15 31.07
C THR A 360 -48.72 -35.02 31.06
N ILE A 361 -49.92 -35.33 30.54
CA ILE A 361 -51.10 -34.45 30.59
C ILE A 361 -51.80 -34.72 31.88
N ALA A 362 -52.02 -33.73 32.68
CA ALA A 362 -53.03 -33.64 33.69
C ALA A 362 -53.55 -32.19 33.79
#